data_5f0282d17685448abacd35098038a2aa
#
_entry.id   5f0282d17685448abacd35098038a2aa
#
_cell.length_a   1.000
_cell.length_b   1.000
_cell.length_c   1.000
_cell.angle_alpha   90.00
_cell.angle_beta   90.00
_cell.angle_gamma   90.00
#
_symmetry.space_group_name_H-M   'P 1'
#
loop_
_entity.id
_entity.type
_entity.pdbx_description
1 polymer ?
#
loop_
_entity_poly.entity_id
_entity_poly.type
_entity_poly.pdbx_seq_one_letter_code
_entity_poly.pdbx_strand_id
1 'polypeptide(L)'
;MGSTGRVVAVALGAVLAAGGCTVQGTGPDGKGHAPVRIDVTTGAPSKGTPPGDRRSPGAPSAGAKAARVLWQRGDTGRDVRELQARLRQVEWLVDGPTGTYDDLTERAVSGFQGKRGLPRTGRTDTVTWQRLLGMSREPGKWDLYLMGGQPAAAPDPRCTTGRVLCISKSSRTLRWMVDGRTVSTMSVRFGSQYTPTREGVFRVYWKSRHHVSTLYDSAMPYALFFSGGQAVHYSYDFAARGYAGASHGCVNVRDEAAIADLYAQVRNGDKVVVSW
;
A
#
# COMPACT_ATOMS: atom_id res chain seq x y z
N MET A 1 40.59 -3.82 -56.07
CA MET A 1 40.87 -2.48 -55.55
C MET A 1 40.57 -2.50 -54.04
N GLY A 2 41.62 -2.55 -53.26
CA GLY A 2 41.56 -2.70 -51.85
C GLY A 2 41.36 -1.38 -51.10
N SER A 3 40.83 -1.45 -49.92
CA SER A 3 41.07 -0.43 -48.90
C SER A 3 41.06 -1.08 -47.52
N THR A 4 42.20 -1.02 -46.91
CA THR A 4 42.57 -1.47 -45.58
C THR A 4 42.05 -0.49 -44.53
N GLY A 5 41.26 -0.95 -43.57
CA GLY A 5 40.84 -0.19 -42.40
C GLY A 5 41.57 -0.66 -41.14
N ARG A 6 42.26 0.26 -40.49
CA ARG A 6 43.12 0.08 -39.31
C ARG A 6 42.31 -0.25 -38.06
N VAL A 7 42.77 -1.28 -37.36
CA VAL A 7 42.41 -1.59 -35.97
C VAL A 7 43.23 -0.71 -35.05
N VAL A 8 42.61 0.04 -34.18
CA VAL A 8 43.27 0.75 -33.06
C VAL A 8 42.90 0.02 -31.77
N ALA A 9 43.91 -0.62 -31.18
CA ALA A 9 43.80 -1.17 -29.84
C ALA A 9 44.08 -0.04 -28.82
N VAL A 10 43.17 0.17 -27.86
CA VAL A 10 43.42 1.04 -26.70
C VAL A 10 43.46 0.16 -25.45
N ALA A 11 44.63 0.22 -24.80
CA ALA A 11 44.92 -0.50 -23.57
C ALA A 11 44.20 0.11 -22.36
N LEU A 12 43.61 -0.76 -21.53
CA LEU A 12 43.13 -0.40 -20.20
C LEU A 12 44.30 -0.22 -19.22
N GLY A 13 44.33 0.95 -18.60
CA GLY A 13 45.11 1.20 -17.39
C GLY A 13 44.13 1.32 -16.21
N ALA A 14 44.18 0.38 -15.28
CA ALA A 14 43.45 0.46 -14.01
C ALA A 14 44.27 1.27 -13.00
N VAL A 15 43.71 2.35 -12.48
CA VAL A 15 44.23 3.07 -11.30
C VAL A 15 43.15 3.03 -10.22
N LEU A 16 43.43 2.27 -9.17
CA LEU A 16 42.70 2.30 -7.90
C LEU A 16 43.21 3.51 -7.11
N ALA A 17 42.33 4.49 -6.90
CA ALA A 17 42.54 5.55 -5.91
C ALA A 17 41.40 5.52 -4.89
N ALA A 18 41.73 5.09 -3.67
CA ALA A 18 40.87 5.27 -2.48
C ALA A 18 40.94 6.74 -2.09
N GLY A 19 39.84 7.48 -2.30
CA GLY A 19 39.68 8.87 -1.90
C GLY A 19 38.56 8.98 -0.87
N GLY A 20 38.93 9.16 0.41
CA GLY A 20 37.96 9.53 1.48
C GLY A 20 37.48 10.96 1.25
N CYS A 21 36.16 11.14 1.20
CA CYS A 21 35.55 12.46 1.15
C CYS A 21 35.49 13.07 2.56
N THR A 22 36.34 14.04 2.84
CA THR A 22 36.19 14.98 3.94
C THR A 22 35.33 16.16 3.46
N VAL A 23 34.14 16.33 4.02
CA VAL A 23 33.33 17.52 3.79
C VAL A 23 33.81 18.62 4.74
N GLN A 24 34.47 19.64 4.22
CA GLN A 24 34.75 20.88 4.93
C GLN A 24 33.61 21.88 4.65
N GLY A 25 32.80 22.12 5.66
CA GLY A 25 31.85 23.24 5.66
C GLY A 25 32.55 24.53 6.07
N THR A 26 32.67 25.46 5.15
CA THR A 26 33.09 26.85 5.46
C THR A 26 31.82 27.67 5.70
N GLY A 27 31.59 28.11 6.95
CA GLY A 27 30.64 29.16 7.27
C GLY A 27 31.21 30.55 7.03
N PRO A 28 30.39 31.61 6.90
CA PRO A 28 30.81 32.94 6.46
C PRO A 28 31.62 33.77 7.45
N ASP A 29 31.98 33.29 8.66
CA ASP A 29 32.58 34.10 9.71
C ASP A 29 33.98 33.68 10.19
N GLY A 30 34.78 33.04 9.37
CA GLY A 30 36.23 33.02 9.46
C GLY A 30 36.92 32.75 10.80
N LYS A 31 36.27 32.12 11.81
CA LYS A 31 36.90 31.76 13.09
C LYS A 31 36.85 30.22 13.30
N GLY A 32 38.03 29.57 13.12
CA GLY A 32 38.18 28.16 13.35
C GLY A 32 38.07 27.82 14.84
N HIS A 33 37.22 26.85 15.18
CA HIS A 33 37.20 26.24 16.50
C HIS A 33 38.20 25.09 16.56
N ALA A 34 39.04 25.09 17.61
CA ALA A 34 40.00 24.02 17.87
C ALA A 34 39.30 22.70 18.19
N PRO A 35 39.87 21.54 17.84
CA PRO A 35 39.26 20.25 18.15
C PRO A 35 39.27 19.97 19.65
N VAL A 36 38.12 19.57 20.18
CA VAL A 36 37.97 19.12 21.56
C VAL A 36 38.65 17.75 21.69
N ARG A 37 39.73 17.68 22.50
CA ARG A 37 40.33 16.42 22.94
C ARG A 37 39.56 15.91 24.14
N ILE A 38 39.07 14.70 24.07
CA ILE A 38 38.53 13.98 25.24
C ILE A 38 39.67 13.16 25.82
N ASP A 39 40.22 13.61 26.93
CA ASP A 39 41.18 12.85 27.72
C ASP A 39 40.43 11.84 28.60
N VAL A 40 40.61 10.57 28.29
CA VAL A 40 40.15 9.46 29.17
C VAL A 40 41.17 9.23 30.24
N THR A 41 40.94 9.81 31.41
CA THR A 41 41.78 9.55 32.58
C THR A 41 41.26 8.32 33.33
N THR A 42 42.04 7.26 33.32
CA THR A 42 41.87 6.09 34.19
C THR A 42 42.34 6.44 35.62
N GLY A 43 41.40 6.59 36.53
CA GLY A 43 41.68 6.79 37.98
C GLY A 43 41.18 5.60 38.78
N ALA A 44 42.10 4.97 39.53
CA ALA A 44 41.83 3.86 40.44
C ALA A 44 41.16 4.31 41.78
N PRO A 45 40.68 3.38 42.64
CA PRO A 45 39.53 3.60 43.49
C PRO A 45 39.89 4.23 44.86
N SER A 46 39.02 5.12 45.34
CA SER A 46 39.03 5.57 46.74
C SER A 46 37.79 5.08 47.47
N LYS A 47 38.07 4.48 48.66
CA LYS A 47 37.08 4.04 49.64
C LYS A 47 36.44 5.22 50.38
N GLY A 48 35.14 5.15 50.63
CA GLY A 48 34.46 6.06 51.55
C GLY A 48 32.92 5.94 51.50
N THR A 49 32.35 5.16 52.40
CA THR A 49 30.91 5.13 52.74
C THR A 49 30.59 6.27 53.73
N PRO A 50 29.38 6.85 53.80
CA PRO A 50 28.19 6.20 54.37
C PRO A 50 26.82 6.62 53.71
N PRO A 51 25.67 6.20 54.28
CA PRO A 51 24.51 5.81 53.53
C PRO A 51 23.51 6.98 53.32
N GLY A 52 23.11 7.18 52.12
CA GLY A 52 22.04 8.12 51.74
C GLY A 52 21.01 7.42 50.89
N ASP A 53 19.86 7.25 51.42
CA ASP A 53 18.54 7.06 50.85
C ASP A 53 18.47 6.44 49.41
N ARG A 54 18.30 5.12 49.40
CA ARG A 54 17.72 4.43 48.25
C ARG A 54 16.26 4.84 48.10
N ARG A 55 16.01 5.87 47.31
CA ARG A 55 14.68 5.97 46.70
C ARG A 55 14.55 4.80 45.75
N SER A 56 13.82 3.80 46.16
CA SER A 56 13.25 2.77 45.27
C SER A 56 12.58 3.45 44.07
N PRO A 57 12.74 2.93 42.84
CA PRO A 57 11.92 3.36 41.74
C PRO A 57 10.47 3.22 42.17
N GLY A 58 9.73 4.35 42.14
CA GLY A 58 8.37 4.41 42.60
C GLY A 58 7.55 3.28 42.03
N ALA A 59 6.87 2.55 42.87
CA ALA A 59 5.84 1.61 42.53
C ALA A 59 4.86 2.30 41.54
N PRO A 60 4.38 1.63 40.48
CA PRO A 60 3.41 2.23 39.59
C PRO A 60 2.21 2.67 40.42
N SER A 61 1.85 3.96 40.27
CA SER A 61 0.71 4.60 40.92
C SER A 61 -0.52 3.69 40.79
N ALA A 62 -1.01 3.18 41.89
CA ALA A 62 -2.24 2.39 41.99
C ALA A 62 -3.42 3.28 41.60
N GLY A 63 -3.77 3.31 40.29
CA GLY A 63 -4.84 4.16 39.78
C GLY A 63 -4.97 4.17 38.27
N ALA A 64 -3.98 3.73 37.47
CA ALA A 64 -4.14 3.60 36.05
C ALA A 64 -5.03 2.37 35.76
N LYS A 65 -6.31 2.57 35.42
CA LYS A 65 -7.15 1.51 34.86
C LYS A 65 -6.33 0.78 33.81
N ALA A 66 -6.15 -0.54 33.99
CA ALA A 66 -5.44 -1.37 33.02
C ALA A 66 -5.95 -1.07 31.62
N ALA A 67 -5.05 -0.76 30.68
CA ALA A 67 -5.42 -0.42 29.32
C ALA A 67 -6.17 -1.61 28.69
N ARG A 68 -7.45 -1.39 28.35
CA ARG A 68 -8.29 -2.43 27.76
C ARG A 68 -7.86 -2.67 26.31
N VAL A 69 -7.60 -3.92 25.95
CA VAL A 69 -7.37 -4.31 24.55
C VAL A 69 -8.65 -4.09 23.75
N LEU A 70 -8.53 -3.39 22.63
CA LEU A 70 -9.59 -3.13 21.67
C LEU A 70 -9.53 -4.11 20.51
N TRP A 71 -8.35 -4.26 19.91
CA TRP A 71 -8.14 -5.16 18.77
C TRP A 71 -6.76 -5.83 18.86
N GLN A 72 -6.69 -7.05 18.32
CA GLN A 72 -5.49 -7.88 18.29
C GLN A 72 -5.50 -8.78 17.05
N ARG A 73 -4.42 -9.51 16.83
CA ARG A 73 -4.27 -10.47 15.73
C ARG A 73 -5.46 -11.42 15.63
N GLY A 74 -5.99 -11.58 14.42
CA GLY A 74 -7.16 -12.38 14.10
C GLY A 74 -8.48 -11.60 14.07
N ASP A 75 -8.54 -10.42 14.69
CA ASP A 75 -9.73 -9.59 14.64
C ASP A 75 -9.97 -9.04 13.23
N THR A 76 -11.23 -8.85 12.89
CA THR A 76 -11.66 -8.36 11.57
C THR A 76 -12.75 -7.31 11.70
N GLY A 77 -12.91 -6.48 10.66
CA GLY A 77 -14.02 -5.56 10.57
C GLY A 77 -13.63 -4.13 10.25
N ARG A 78 -14.64 -3.25 10.35
CA ARG A 78 -14.50 -1.83 10.02
C ARG A 78 -13.53 -1.12 10.95
N ASP A 79 -13.54 -1.41 12.24
CA ASP A 79 -12.72 -0.72 13.22
C ASP A 79 -11.23 -1.09 13.05
N VAL A 80 -10.94 -2.36 12.71
CA VAL A 80 -9.60 -2.81 12.33
C VAL A 80 -9.15 -2.08 11.06
N ARG A 81 -10.05 -1.89 10.09
CA ARG A 81 -9.78 -1.15 8.87
C ARG A 81 -9.48 0.33 9.15
N GLU A 82 -10.19 0.94 10.10
CA GLU A 82 -9.91 2.31 10.54
C GLU A 82 -8.55 2.42 11.23
N LEU A 83 -8.22 1.50 12.14
CA LEU A 83 -6.91 1.40 12.76
C LEU A 83 -5.81 1.36 11.69
N GLN A 84 -5.94 0.48 10.70
CA GLN A 84 -5.00 0.32 9.61
C GLN A 84 -4.86 1.60 8.77
N ALA A 85 -5.98 2.26 8.45
CA ALA A 85 -5.97 3.53 7.71
C ALA A 85 -5.23 4.63 8.47
N ARG A 86 -5.43 4.72 9.79
CA ARG A 86 -4.71 5.69 10.65
C ARG A 86 -3.23 5.36 10.80
N LEU A 87 -2.86 4.08 10.96
CA LEU A 87 -1.45 3.63 10.97
C LEU A 87 -0.76 3.98 9.65
N ARG A 88 -1.47 3.90 8.53
CA ARG A 88 -0.97 4.31 7.23
C ARG A 88 -0.72 5.81 7.13
N GLN A 89 -1.60 6.66 7.68
CA GLN A 89 -1.41 8.11 7.72
C GLN A 89 -0.15 8.53 8.49
N VAL A 90 0.26 7.75 9.48
CA VAL A 90 1.46 7.99 10.28
C VAL A 90 2.64 7.08 9.88
N GLU A 91 2.56 6.49 8.68
CA GLU A 91 3.63 5.74 7.99
C GLU A 91 4.10 4.47 8.71
N TRP A 92 3.23 3.85 9.53
CA TRP A 92 3.53 2.57 10.17
C TRP A 92 2.99 1.36 9.42
N LEU A 93 2.04 1.54 8.51
CA LEU A 93 1.50 0.48 7.67
C LEU A 93 1.62 0.88 6.20
N VAL A 94 2.27 0.05 5.39
CA VAL A 94 2.45 0.30 3.95
C VAL A 94 1.31 -0.35 3.17
N ASP A 95 1.01 -1.62 3.46
CA ASP A 95 -0.05 -2.40 2.80
C ASP A 95 -1.35 -2.36 3.60
N GLY A 96 -2.44 -2.29 2.92
CA GLY A 96 -3.77 -2.17 3.54
C GLY A 96 -4.36 -0.77 3.34
N PRO A 97 -5.50 -0.49 3.95
CA PRO A 97 -6.29 -1.29 4.91
C PRO A 97 -6.95 -2.53 4.31
N THR A 98 -6.79 -3.67 4.98
CA THR A 98 -7.43 -4.95 4.61
C THR A 98 -8.72 -5.21 5.40
N GLY A 99 -8.78 -4.70 6.63
CA GLY A 99 -9.83 -4.98 7.61
C GLY A 99 -9.60 -6.28 8.39
N THR A 100 -8.44 -6.91 8.25
CA THR A 100 -7.99 -8.05 9.05
C THR A 100 -6.75 -7.66 9.83
N TYR A 101 -6.75 -7.88 11.13
CA TYR A 101 -5.59 -7.65 11.98
C TYR A 101 -4.59 -8.80 11.79
N ASP A 102 -3.76 -8.67 10.80
CA ASP A 102 -2.74 -9.64 10.38
C ASP A 102 -1.37 -9.32 11.00
N ASP A 103 -0.35 -10.10 10.61
CA ASP A 103 1.03 -9.93 11.08
C ASP A 103 1.62 -8.56 10.71
N LEU A 104 1.20 -7.98 9.57
CA LEU A 104 1.65 -6.64 9.16
C LEU A 104 1.07 -5.59 10.11
N THR A 105 -0.21 -5.71 10.44
CA THR A 105 -0.89 -4.82 11.39
C THR A 105 -0.28 -4.94 12.79
N GLU A 106 -0.02 -6.16 13.26
CA GLU A 106 0.62 -6.39 14.58
C GLU A 106 2.00 -5.74 14.66
N ARG A 107 2.84 -5.94 13.63
CA ARG A 107 4.17 -5.29 13.55
C ARG A 107 4.06 -3.77 13.49
N ALA A 108 3.12 -3.23 12.73
CA ALA A 108 2.88 -1.80 12.63
C ALA A 108 2.49 -1.19 13.98
N VAL A 109 1.57 -1.84 14.71
CA VAL A 109 1.16 -1.41 16.05
C VAL A 109 2.34 -1.50 17.04
N SER A 110 3.09 -2.60 17.06
CA SER A 110 4.26 -2.77 17.93
C SER A 110 5.33 -1.71 17.65
N GLY A 111 5.58 -1.39 16.37
CA GLY A 111 6.51 -0.33 15.96
C GLY A 111 6.03 1.04 16.42
N PHE A 112 4.77 1.38 16.19
CA PHE A 112 4.14 2.61 16.65
C PHE A 112 4.23 2.77 18.16
N GLN A 113 3.88 1.72 18.93
CA GLN A 113 4.00 1.68 20.38
C GLN A 113 5.41 1.99 20.84
N GLY A 114 6.41 1.29 20.30
CA GLY A 114 7.81 1.50 20.67
C GLY A 114 8.29 2.94 20.40
N LYS A 115 7.93 3.54 19.27
CA LYS A 115 8.28 4.93 18.94
C LYS A 115 7.61 5.95 19.88
N ARG A 116 6.52 5.57 20.54
CA ARG A 116 5.73 6.43 21.44
C ARG A 116 5.99 6.15 22.92
N GLY A 117 6.97 5.30 23.25
CA GLY A 117 7.27 4.92 24.63
C GLY A 117 6.18 4.08 25.29
N LEU A 118 5.33 3.42 24.51
CA LEU A 118 4.30 2.51 24.99
C LEU A 118 4.84 1.07 25.02
N PRO A 119 4.26 0.18 25.87
CA PRO A 119 4.58 -1.24 25.85
C PRO A 119 4.35 -1.84 24.45
N ARG A 120 5.35 -2.50 23.90
CA ARG A 120 5.32 -3.10 22.54
C ARG A 120 4.58 -4.43 22.53
N THR A 121 3.28 -4.39 22.77
CA THR A 121 2.42 -5.59 22.83
C THR A 121 1.97 -6.10 21.46
N GLY A 122 2.03 -5.26 20.44
CA GLY A 122 1.43 -5.53 19.13
C GLY A 122 -0.10 -5.55 19.14
N ARG A 123 -0.73 -5.38 20.32
CA ARG A 123 -2.19 -5.27 20.47
C ARG A 123 -2.59 -3.80 20.59
N THR A 124 -3.69 -3.43 19.99
CA THR A 124 -4.22 -2.08 20.14
C THR A 124 -5.09 -2.00 21.37
N ASP A 125 -4.59 -1.33 22.40
CA ASP A 125 -5.34 -1.00 23.59
C ASP A 125 -5.86 0.44 23.56
N THR A 126 -6.63 0.83 24.58
CA THR A 126 -7.22 2.16 24.69
C THR A 126 -6.17 3.27 24.68
N VAL A 127 -4.99 3.06 25.25
CA VAL A 127 -3.91 4.05 25.30
C VAL A 127 -3.26 4.21 23.92
N THR A 128 -2.94 3.09 23.27
CA THR A 128 -2.41 3.06 21.90
C THR A 128 -3.37 3.76 20.94
N TRP A 129 -4.67 3.44 21.04
CA TRP A 129 -5.70 4.02 20.20
C TRP A 129 -5.81 5.54 20.39
N GLN A 130 -5.88 6.03 21.63
CA GLN A 130 -5.94 7.47 21.89
C GLN A 130 -4.69 8.21 21.39
N ARG A 131 -3.51 7.59 21.52
CA ARG A 131 -2.29 8.18 20.96
C ARG A 131 -2.34 8.28 19.45
N LEU A 132 -2.88 7.27 18.76
CA LEU A 132 -3.02 7.23 17.32
C LEU A 132 -4.07 8.25 16.83
N LEU A 133 -5.20 8.38 17.52
CA LEU A 133 -6.22 9.41 17.23
C LEU A 133 -5.64 10.81 17.27
N GLY A 134 -4.83 11.13 18.27
CA GLY A 134 -4.19 12.46 18.39
C GLY A 134 -3.13 12.76 17.31
N MET A 135 -2.76 11.78 16.49
CA MET A 135 -1.73 11.91 15.45
C MET A 135 -2.24 11.70 14.04
N SER A 136 -3.50 11.36 13.88
CA SER A 136 -4.13 11.06 12.60
C SER A 136 -5.49 11.75 12.51
N ARG A 137 -5.94 11.99 11.28
CA ARG A 137 -7.29 12.47 11.00
C ARG A 137 -8.26 11.29 10.84
N GLU A 138 -9.56 11.57 10.93
CA GLU A 138 -10.59 10.59 10.60
C GLU A 138 -10.44 10.16 9.12
N PRO A 139 -10.34 8.83 8.83
CA PRO A 139 -10.22 8.35 7.47
C PRO A 139 -11.53 8.50 6.70
N GLY A 140 -11.45 9.04 5.50
CA GLY A 140 -12.57 9.03 4.57
C GLY A 140 -12.84 7.62 4.01
N LYS A 141 -13.99 7.47 3.33
CA LYS A 141 -14.39 6.18 2.72
C LYS A 141 -13.26 5.54 1.90
N TRP A 142 -12.56 6.33 1.10
CA TRP A 142 -11.51 5.79 0.21
C TRP A 142 -10.17 5.62 0.90
N ASP A 143 -9.93 6.26 2.03
CA ASP A 143 -8.81 5.94 2.91
C ASP A 143 -9.01 4.54 3.53
N LEU A 144 -10.25 4.24 3.97
CA LEU A 144 -10.62 2.94 4.54
C LEU A 144 -10.52 1.79 3.53
N TYR A 145 -10.79 2.05 2.26
CA TYR A 145 -10.83 1.05 1.20
C TYR A 145 -9.78 1.26 0.12
N LEU A 146 -8.67 1.90 0.46
CA LEU A 146 -7.60 2.20 -0.49
C LEU A 146 -7.12 0.96 -1.25
N MET A 147 -7.06 -0.18 -0.57
CA MET A 147 -6.65 -1.46 -1.14
C MET A 147 -7.84 -2.37 -1.51
N GLY A 148 -9.03 -1.82 -1.70
CA GLY A 148 -10.22 -2.59 -2.08
C GLY A 148 -10.98 -3.19 -0.89
N GLY A 149 -11.88 -4.13 -1.19
CA GLY A 149 -12.73 -4.79 -0.19
C GLY A 149 -13.94 -3.96 0.27
N GLN A 150 -14.28 -2.90 -0.47
CA GLN A 150 -15.49 -2.10 -0.21
C GLN A 150 -16.75 -2.89 -0.55
N PRO A 151 -17.86 -2.63 0.17
CA PRO A 151 -19.14 -3.23 -0.15
C PRO A 151 -19.60 -2.87 -1.58
N ALA A 152 -20.09 -3.85 -2.31
CA ALA A 152 -20.65 -3.64 -3.63
C ALA A 152 -22.05 -3.00 -3.53
N ALA A 153 -22.35 -2.00 -4.35
CA ALA A 153 -23.68 -1.41 -4.49
C ALA A 153 -24.70 -2.46 -5.01
N ALA A 154 -25.99 -2.19 -4.92
CA ALA A 154 -26.98 -3.03 -5.59
C ALA A 154 -26.66 -3.15 -7.09
N PRO A 155 -26.88 -4.32 -7.72
CA PRO A 155 -26.63 -4.45 -9.15
C PRO A 155 -27.59 -3.57 -9.96
N ASP A 156 -27.09 -3.04 -11.06
CA ASP A 156 -27.92 -2.33 -12.03
C ASP A 156 -29.01 -3.28 -12.56
N PRO A 157 -30.27 -2.82 -12.75
CA PRO A 157 -31.36 -3.66 -13.26
C PRO A 157 -31.04 -4.36 -14.60
N ARG A 158 -30.20 -3.76 -15.43
CA ARG A 158 -29.74 -4.36 -16.70
C ARG A 158 -28.83 -5.60 -16.52
N CYS A 159 -28.38 -5.85 -15.28
CA CYS A 159 -27.56 -7.00 -14.93
C CYS A 159 -28.33 -8.25 -14.50
N THR A 160 -29.66 -8.19 -14.41
CA THR A 160 -30.49 -9.25 -13.79
C THR A 160 -30.73 -10.47 -14.69
N THR A 161 -30.42 -10.38 -15.98
CA THR A 161 -30.67 -11.46 -16.94
C THR A 161 -29.46 -11.81 -17.78
N GLY A 162 -29.27 -13.11 -18.01
CA GLY A 162 -28.16 -13.65 -18.80
C GLY A 162 -26.81 -13.56 -18.08
N ARG A 163 -25.75 -13.65 -18.83
CA ARG A 163 -24.34 -13.63 -18.38
C ARG A 163 -23.81 -12.20 -18.47
N VAL A 164 -23.42 -11.61 -17.35
CA VAL A 164 -23.15 -10.17 -17.26
C VAL A 164 -21.94 -9.84 -16.37
N LEU A 165 -21.01 -9.06 -16.90
CA LEU A 165 -20.07 -8.29 -16.11
C LEU A 165 -20.75 -7.01 -15.65
N CYS A 166 -21.24 -6.99 -14.42
CA CYS A 166 -21.97 -5.85 -13.85
C CYS A 166 -21.02 -4.95 -13.08
N ILE A 167 -20.70 -3.78 -13.62
CA ILE A 167 -19.65 -2.88 -13.16
C ILE A 167 -20.28 -1.60 -12.61
N SER A 168 -20.11 -1.38 -11.32
CA SER A 168 -20.55 -0.16 -10.61
C SER A 168 -19.37 0.77 -10.36
N LYS A 169 -19.42 1.99 -10.90
CA LYS A 169 -18.43 3.03 -10.66
C LYS A 169 -18.57 3.64 -9.26
N SER A 170 -19.78 3.76 -8.74
CA SER A 170 -20.05 4.31 -7.40
C SER A 170 -19.46 3.46 -6.27
N SER A 171 -19.55 2.13 -6.38
CA SER A 171 -18.96 1.20 -5.42
C SER A 171 -17.57 0.71 -5.81
N ARG A 172 -17.10 1.01 -7.03
CA ARG A 172 -15.82 0.53 -7.59
C ARG A 172 -15.71 -0.99 -7.53
N THR A 173 -16.78 -1.67 -7.94
CA THR A 173 -16.86 -3.14 -7.95
C THR A 173 -17.31 -3.66 -9.30
N LEU A 174 -16.83 -4.85 -9.65
CA LEU A 174 -17.33 -5.68 -10.71
C LEU A 174 -17.97 -6.92 -10.08
N ARG A 175 -19.21 -7.25 -10.46
CA ARG A 175 -19.82 -8.55 -10.20
C ARG A 175 -19.90 -9.34 -11.48
N TRP A 176 -19.44 -10.57 -11.43
CA TRP A 176 -19.80 -11.57 -12.42
C TRP A 176 -21.16 -12.15 -12.05
N MET A 177 -22.14 -12.02 -12.93
CA MET A 177 -23.51 -12.44 -12.67
C MET A 177 -24.01 -13.36 -13.77
N VAL A 178 -24.81 -14.34 -13.36
CA VAL A 178 -25.52 -15.27 -14.28
C VAL A 178 -26.98 -15.32 -13.82
N ASP A 179 -27.89 -14.92 -14.70
CA ASP A 179 -29.35 -14.89 -14.45
C ASP A 179 -29.72 -14.26 -13.10
N GLY A 180 -29.18 -13.08 -12.84
CA GLY A 180 -29.44 -12.30 -11.64
C GLY A 180 -28.66 -12.75 -10.39
N ARG A 181 -27.97 -13.90 -10.44
CA ARG A 181 -27.19 -14.41 -9.31
C ARG A 181 -25.74 -13.92 -9.41
N THR A 182 -25.21 -13.35 -8.33
CA THR A 182 -23.80 -13.00 -8.23
C THR A 182 -22.97 -14.26 -8.03
N VAL A 183 -22.06 -14.53 -8.94
CA VAL A 183 -21.09 -15.63 -8.89
C VAL A 183 -19.81 -15.22 -8.18
N SER A 184 -19.29 -14.03 -8.54
CA SER A 184 -18.11 -13.46 -7.87
C SER A 184 -18.20 -11.92 -7.85
N THR A 185 -17.44 -11.31 -6.94
CA THR A 185 -17.34 -9.87 -6.80
C THR A 185 -15.87 -9.49 -6.59
N MET A 186 -15.41 -8.47 -7.28
CA MET A 186 -14.03 -7.98 -7.17
C MET A 186 -13.97 -6.46 -7.19
N SER A 187 -12.95 -5.91 -6.52
CA SER A 187 -12.67 -4.48 -6.54
C SER A 187 -12.09 -4.08 -7.89
N VAL A 188 -12.54 -2.94 -8.44
CA VAL A 188 -12.06 -2.41 -9.72
C VAL A 188 -11.69 -0.95 -9.64
N ARG A 189 -10.77 -0.53 -10.49
CA ARG A 189 -10.35 0.87 -10.67
C ARG A 189 -10.57 1.28 -12.11
N PHE A 190 -10.95 2.54 -12.31
CA PHE A 190 -11.37 3.10 -13.59
C PHE A 190 -10.37 4.09 -14.16
N GLY A 191 -10.66 4.56 -15.34
CA GLY A 191 -9.98 5.65 -16.00
C GLY A 191 -10.06 6.97 -15.22
N SER A 192 -9.11 7.86 -15.50
CA SER A 192 -9.10 9.23 -14.96
C SER A 192 -10.22 10.08 -15.58
N GLN A 193 -10.35 11.31 -15.10
CA GLN A 193 -11.25 12.29 -15.70
C GLN A 193 -10.90 12.61 -17.16
N TYR A 194 -9.63 12.44 -17.57
CA TYR A 194 -9.16 12.70 -18.93
C TYR A 194 -9.33 11.51 -19.87
N THR A 195 -9.38 10.31 -19.30
CA THR A 195 -9.55 9.05 -20.05
C THR A 195 -10.61 8.20 -19.34
N PRO A 196 -11.87 8.64 -19.31
CA PRO A 196 -12.89 7.97 -18.50
C PRO A 196 -13.25 6.59 -19.06
N THR A 197 -13.55 5.67 -18.15
CA THR A 197 -14.20 4.41 -18.52
C THR A 197 -15.61 4.72 -19.01
N ARG A 198 -15.93 4.26 -20.23
CA ARG A 198 -17.26 4.48 -20.86
C ARG A 198 -18.35 3.76 -20.11
N GLU A 199 -19.47 4.44 -19.93
CA GLU A 199 -20.69 3.90 -19.34
C GLU A 199 -21.64 3.40 -20.41
N GLY A 200 -22.46 2.44 -20.07
CA GLY A 200 -23.44 1.89 -20.97
C GLY A 200 -23.54 0.37 -20.92
N VAL A 201 -24.14 -0.18 -21.97
CA VAL A 201 -24.27 -1.63 -22.19
C VAL A 201 -23.42 -2.02 -23.39
N PHE A 202 -22.52 -2.93 -23.16
CA PHE A 202 -21.57 -3.43 -24.14
C PHE A 202 -21.59 -4.96 -24.16
N ARG A 203 -20.74 -5.53 -25.03
CA ARG A 203 -20.45 -6.97 -25.06
C ARG A 203 -18.95 -7.20 -25.14
N VAL A 204 -18.49 -8.28 -24.49
CA VAL A 204 -17.11 -8.74 -24.71
C VAL A 204 -16.97 -9.16 -26.18
N TYR A 205 -16.14 -8.48 -26.94
CA TYR A 205 -15.93 -8.80 -28.35
C TYR A 205 -14.62 -9.50 -28.62
N TRP A 206 -13.65 -9.38 -27.70
CA TRP A 206 -12.35 -10.02 -27.83
C TRP A 206 -11.75 -10.32 -26.45
N LYS A 207 -11.01 -11.45 -26.38
CA LYS A 207 -10.31 -11.89 -25.17
C LYS A 207 -8.84 -12.14 -25.50
N SER A 208 -7.94 -11.70 -24.64
CA SER A 208 -6.50 -11.97 -24.77
C SER A 208 -5.87 -12.23 -23.39
N ARG A 209 -5.26 -13.40 -23.21
CA ARG A 209 -4.68 -13.79 -21.92
C ARG A 209 -3.42 -12.99 -21.58
N HIS A 210 -2.57 -12.71 -22.55
CA HIS A 210 -1.26 -12.07 -22.40
C HIS A 210 -1.15 -10.81 -23.24
N HIS A 211 -2.18 -9.97 -23.18
CA HIS A 211 -2.19 -8.73 -23.96
C HIS A 211 -1.18 -7.70 -23.43
N VAL A 212 -0.52 -7.01 -24.35
CA VAL A 212 0.28 -5.81 -24.07
C VAL A 212 -0.31 -4.67 -24.90
N SER A 213 -0.60 -3.56 -24.26
CA SER A 213 -1.09 -2.36 -24.95
C SER A 213 0.02 -1.76 -25.80
N THR A 214 -0.19 -1.65 -27.11
CA THR A 214 0.76 -0.98 -28.01
C THR A 214 0.74 0.55 -27.85
N LEU A 215 -0.32 1.11 -27.27
CA LEU A 215 -0.46 2.56 -27.07
C LEU A 215 0.25 3.02 -25.78
N TYR A 216 0.28 2.18 -24.75
CA TYR A 216 0.79 2.54 -23.41
C TYR A 216 1.96 1.67 -22.96
N ASP A 217 2.40 0.73 -23.82
CA ASP A 217 3.44 -0.26 -23.51
C ASP A 217 3.27 -0.90 -22.13
N SER A 218 2.04 -1.29 -21.81
CA SER A 218 1.67 -1.84 -20.51
C SER A 218 1.00 -3.20 -20.64
N ALA A 219 1.39 -4.13 -19.78
CA ALA A 219 0.79 -5.45 -19.71
C ALA A 219 -0.66 -5.37 -19.22
N MET A 220 -1.55 -6.09 -19.90
CA MET A 220 -2.97 -6.22 -19.62
C MET A 220 -3.37 -7.71 -19.54
N PRO A 221 -2.86 -8.47 -18.55
CA PRO A 221 -3.18 -9.89 -18.43
C PRO A 221 -4.68 -10.13 -18.28
N TYR A 222 -5.18 -11.21 -18.87
CA TYR A 222 -6.59 -11.61 -18.82
C TYR A 222 -7.55 -10.55 -19.39
N ALA A 223 -7.17 -9.86 -20.44
CA ALA A 223 -7.97 -8.77 -21.01
C ALA A 223 -9.26 -9.26 -21.66
N LEU A 224 -10.38 -8.62 -21.28
CA LEU A 224 -11.74 -8.80 -21.79
C LEU A 224 -12.17 -7.47 -22.41
N PHE A 225 -11.99 -7.32 -23.71
CA PHE A 225 -12.30 -6.08 -24.43
C PHE A 225 -13.79 -5.91 -24.68
N PHE A 226 -14.32 -4.71 -24.34
CA PHE A 226 -15.75 -4.43 -24.46
C PHE A 226 -16.10 -3.12 -25.17
N SER A 227 -15.20 -2.12 -25.22
CA SER A 227 -15.53 -0.83 -25.84
C SER A 227 -14.28 -0.11 -26.38
N GLY A 228 -14.05 -0.13 -27.70
CA GLY A 228 -13.04 0.70 -28.37
C GLY A 228 -11.65 0.70 -27.72
N GLY A 229 -11.11 -0.47 -27.43
CA GLY A 229 -9.83 -0.64 -26.74
C GLY A 229 -9.91 -0.66 -25.19
N GLN A 230 -11.05 -0.33 -24.59
CA GLN A 230 -11.24 -0.50 -23.15
C GLN A 230 -11.56 -1.97 -22.81
N ALA A 231 -10.89 -2.49 -21.79
CA ALA A 231 -11.01 -3.86 -21.33
C ALA A 231 -11.10 -3.96 -19.80
N VAL A 232 -11.67 -5.04 -19.31
CA VAL A 232 -11.44 -5.52 -17.94
C VAL A 232 -10.17 -6.35 -17.98
N HIS A 233 -9.19 -6.06 -17.11
CA HIS A 233 -7.93 -6.80 -17.07
C HIS A 233 -7.23 -6.70 -15.71
N TYR A 234 -6.28 -7.58 -15.42
CA TYR A 234 -5.39 -7.45 -14.27
C TYR A 234 -4.49 -6.22 -14.40
N SER A 235 -4.23 -5.54 -13.30
CA SER A 235 -3.32 -4.40 -13.26
C SER A 235 -2.35 -4.51 -12.09
N TYR A 236 -1.07 -4.69 -12.38
CA TYR A 236 0.02 -4.68 -11.40
C TYR A 236 0.07 -3.37 -10.59
N ASP A 237 -0.18 -2.24 -11.26
CA ASP A 237 -0.23 -0.94 -10.60
C ASP A 237 -1.39 -0.82 -9.61
N PHE A 238 -2.58 -1.33 -9.97
CA PHE A 238 -3.71 -1.34 -9.05
C PHE A 238 -3.47 -2.33 -7.89
N ALA A 239 -2.84 -3.47 -8.14
CA ALA A 239 -2.48 -4.42 -7.09
C ALA A 239 -1.52 -3.78 -6.07
N ALA A 240 -0.49 -3.06 -6.55
CA ALA A 240 0.53 -2.46 -5.71
C ALA A 240 0.07 -1.18 -4.99
N ARG A 241 -0.65 -0.28 -5.67
CA ARG A 241 -0.97 1.06 -5.16
C ARG A 241 -2.43 1.29 -4.80
N GLY A 242 -3.29 0.29 -5.02
CA GLY A 242 -4.72 0.44 -4.80
C GLY A 242 -5.32 1.61 -5.60
N TYR A 243 -6.20 2.36 -4.94
CA TYR A 243 -6.88 3.50 -5.58
C TYR A 243 -6.03 4.78 -5.69
N ALA A 244 -4.76 4.75 -5.29
CA ALA A 244 -3.82 5.85 -5.53
C ALA A 244 -3.35 5.86 -7.00
N GLY A 245 -4.24 6.21 -7.92
CA GLY A 245 -4.00 6.24 -9.36
C GLY A 245 -5.26 5.95 -10.17
N ALA A 246 -5.11 5.87 -11.49
CA ALA A 246 -6.19 5.60 -12.42
C ALA A 246 -5.69 4.78 -13.61
N SER A 247 -6.62 4.22 -14.40
CA SER A 247 -6.31 3.65 -15.72
C SER A 247 -6.45 4.70 -16.83
N HIS A 248 -6.14 4.30 -18.05
CA HIS A 248 -6.42 5.08 -19.27
C HIS A 248 -7.79 4.72 -19.90
N GLY A 249 -8.76 4.33 -19.06
CA GLY A 249 -10.11 4.00 -19.47
C GLY A 249 -10.51 2.55 -19.26
N CYS A 250 -9.56 1.66 -19.06
CA CYS A 250 -9.83 0.26 -18.73
C CYS A 250 -10.41 0.09 -17.32
N VAL A 251 -11.05 -1.04 -17.10
CA VAL A 251 -11.49 -1.51 -15.78
C VAL A 251 -10.39 -2.40 -15.21
N ASN A 252 -9.54 -1.83 -14.35
CA ASN A 252 -8.46 -2.57 -13.71
C ASN A 252 -8.96 -3.45 -12.59
N VAL A 253 -8.51 -4.69 -12.52
CA VAL A 253 -8.68 -5.62 -11.40
C VAL A 253 -7.35 -5.80 -10.70
N ARG A 254 -7.34 -5.86 -9.37
CA ARG A 254 -6.10 -6.04 -8.58
C ARG A 254 -5.85 -7.46 -8.12
N ASP A 255 -6.88 -8.30 -8.07
CA ASP A 255 -6.82 -9.70 -7.68
C ASP A 255 -6.61 -10.54 -8.94
N GLU A 256 -5.38 -11.05 -9.10
CA GLU A 256 -4.99 -11.81 -10.29
C GLU A 256 -5.74 -13.15 -10.37
N ALA A 257 -5.93 -13.83 -9.25
CA ALA A 257 -6.66 -15.09 -9.22
C ALA A 257 -8.13 -14.88 -9.60
N ALA A 258 -8.77 -13.86 -9.04
CA ALA A 258 -10.16 -13.54 -9.33
C ALA A 258 -10.39 -13.18 -10.81
N ILE A 259 -9.49 -12.40 -11.43
CA ILE A 259 -9.63 -12.08 -12.86
C ILE A 259 -9.28 -13.26 -13.76
N ALA A 260 -8.36 -14.14 -13.36
CA ALA A 260 -8.06 -15.36 -14.11
C ALA A 260 -9.27 -16.29 -14.14
N ASP A 261 -9.95 -16.47 -13.00
CA ASP A 261 -11.19 -17.25 -12.88
C ASP A 261 -12.33 -16.63 -13.68
N LEU A 262 -12.48 -15.30 -13.63
CA LEU A 262 -13.45 -14.58 -14.46
C LEU A 262 -13.16 -14.77 -15.94
N TYR A 263 -11.90 -14.62 -16.35
CA TYR A 263 -11.47 -14.80 -17.73
C TYR A 263 -11.77 -16.22 -18.26
N ALA A 264 -11.61 -17.25 -17.45
CA ALA A 264 -11.92 -18.63 -17.82
C ALA A 264 -13.42 -18.81 -18.10
N GLN A 265 -14.29 -18.13 -17.36
CA GLN A 265 -15.73 -18.26 -17.45
C GLN A 265 -16.35 -17.40 -18.56
N VAL A 266 -15.88 -16.17 -18.73
CA VAL A 266 -16.44 -15.19 -19.68
C VAL A 266 -16.22 -15.64 -21.13
N ARG A 267 -17.23 -15.40 -21.99
CA ARG A 267 -17.22 -15.71 -23.42
C ARG A 267 -17.40 -14.43 -24.25
N ASN A 268 -16.92 -14.44 -25.49
CA ASN A 268 -17.29 -13.40 -26.45
C ASN A 268 -18.81 -13.37 -26.61
N GLY A 269 -19.39 -12.18 -26.59
CA GLY A 269 -20.85 -11.96 -26.57
C GLY A 269 -21.45 -11.76 -25.17
N ASP A 270 -20.76 -12.12 -24.09
CA ASP A 270 -21.25 -11.85 -22.74
C ASP A 270 -21.43 -10.33 -22.52
N LYS A 271 -22.51 -9.99 -21.84
CA LYS A 271 -22.91 -8.59 -21.59
C LYS A 271 -21.96 -7.91 -20.60
N VAL A 272 -21.67 -6.65 -20.86
CA VAL A 272 -20.94 -5.76 -19.92
C VAL A 272 -21.81 -4.55 -19.66
N VAL A 273 -22.16 -4.30 -18.41
CA VAL A 273 -22.88 -3.11 -17.98
C VAL A 273 -21.95 -2.28 -17.11
N VAL A 274 -21.73 -1.02 -17.49
CA VAL A 274 -20.97 -0.04 -16.70
C VAL A 274 -21.90 1.08 -16.30
N SER A 275 -22.09 1.30 -15.00
CA SER A 275 -23.00 2.31 -14.44
C SER A 275 -22.42 2.99 -13.19
N TRP A 276 -23.01 4.12 -12.82
CA TRP A 276 -22.77 4.78 -11.52
C TRP A 276 -23.52 4.12 -10.39
#